data_e14d7952b35c33fa6d82e69382c20f7e
#
_entry.id   e14d7952b35c33fa6d82e69382c20f7e
#
_cell.length_a   1.000
_cell.length_b   1.000
_cell.length_c   1.000
_cell.angle_alpha   90.00
_cell.angle_beta   90.00
_cell.angle_gamma   90.00
#
_symmetry.space_group_name_H-M   'P 1'
#
loop_
_entity.id
_entity.type
_entity.pdbx_description
1 polymer ?
#
loop_
_entity_poly.entity_id
_entity_poly.type
_entity_poly.pdbx_seq_one_letter_code
_entity_poly.pdbx_strand_id
1 'polypeptide(L)'
;MANFALDNESPIQGLTRLALAECVPSIRQWKLASLPTYLSAAQVQKVLDGCDRTTAIGRRDYAILMLLAKLGLRAGEVATLTIDDIDWRCGEMLIRAKGRQRARMPMPPDVGAAIVTYLRDRHRTSSCRRLFLRTPAPHVGFASGCAITMIAKTALERAGVRGYAHHGAHIFRHSLATELLRSSATLSEIGQLLGHESHDTTRIYAKVDVERLRTLSLPWPGGAQ
;
A
#
# COMPACT_ATOMS: atom_id res chain seq x y z
N MET A 1 -21.82 42.43 -1.64
CA MET A 1 -21.83 41.06 -2.18
C MET A 1 -22.07 41.16 -3.66
N ALA A 2 -21.02 41.13 -4.47
CA ALA A 2 -21.11 41.26 -5.91
C ALA A 2 -20.78 39.89 -6.51
N ASN A 3 -21.81 39.30 -7.13
CA ASN A 3 -21.71 38.08 -7.91
C ASN A 3 -21.00 38.43 -9.23
N PHE A 4 -19.77 37.99 -9.41
CA PHE A 4 -19.10 38.04 -10.70
C PHE A 4 -19.49 36.77 -11.47
N ALA A 5 -20.54 36.89 -12.29
CA ALA A 5 -20.78 35.99 -13.39
C ALA A 5 -19.75 36.33 -14.48
N LEU A 6 -18.81 35.45 -14.74
CA LEU A 6 -17.93 35.52 -15.90
C LEU A 6 -18.77 35.07 -17.12
N ASP A 7 -19.27 36.04 -17.87
CA ASP A 7 -19.79 35.80 -19.20
C ASP A 7 -18.68 35.28 -20.10
N ASN A 8 -18.74 34.00 -20.41
CA ASN A 8 -17.79 33.30 -21.28
C ASN A 8 -18.27 33.39 -22.73
N GLU A 9 -18.36 34.60 -23.26
CA GLU A 9 -18.53 34.81 -24.69
C GLU A 9 -17.14 34.87 -25.34
N SER A 10 -16.71 33.73 -25.86
CA SER A 10 -15.48 33.63 -26.65
C SER A 10 -15.71 34.28 -28.02
N PRO A 11 -14.93 35.31 -28.40
CA PRO A 11 -15.08 36.00 -29.71
C PRO A 11 -14.53 35.21 -30.91
N ILE A 12 -14.36 33.89 -30.78
CA ILE A 12 -13.73 33.05 -31.82
C ILE A 12 -14.74 32.05 -32.46
N GLN A 13 -16.02 32.16 -32.16
CA GLN A 13 -17.04 31.37 -32.85
C GLN A 13 -17.19 31.88 -34.29
N GLY A 14 -16.47 31.26 -35.22
CA GLY A 14 -16.62 31.53 -36.66
C GLY A 14 -15.35 31.41 -37.50
N LEU A 15 -14.17 31.30 -36.90
CA LEU A 15 -12.91 31.28 -37.65
C LEU A 15 -12.42 29.90 -38.08
N THR A 16 -12.89 28.81 -37.44
CA THR A 16 -12.56 27.46 -37.89
C THR A 16 -13.75 26.51 -37.75
N ARG A 17 -14.03 25.77 -38.83
CA ARG A 17 -14.99 24.64 -38.80
C ARG A 17 -14.42 23.36 -38.20
N LEU A 18 -13.18 23.39 -37.75
CA LEU A 18 -12.50 22.27 -37.14
C LEU A 18 -12.67 22.34 -35.62
N ALA A 19 -13.07 21.24 -35.01
CA ALA A 19 -13.09 21.08 -33.56
C ALA A 19 -11.63 21.07 -33.07
N LEU A 20 -11.07 22.23 -32.71
CA LEU A 20 -9.68 22.38 -32.27
C LEU A 20 -9.35 21.49 -31.07
N ALA A 21 -10.34 21.10 -30.29
CA ALA A 21 -10.19 20.14 -29.18
C ALA A 21 -9.71 18.76 -29.66
N GLU A 22 -10.04 18.36 -30.89
CA GLU A 22 -9.61 17.09 -31.49
C GLU A 22 -8.16 17.15 -32.04
N CYS A 23 -7.65 18.35 -32.27
CA CYS A 23 -6.29 18.58 -32.74
C CYS A 23 -5.27 18.61 -31.61
N VAL A 24 -5.72 18.68 -30.33
CA VAL A 24 -4.82 18.61 -29.18
C VAL A 24 -4.46 17.12 -28.96
N PRO A 25 -3.21 16.71 -29.21
CA PRO A 25 -2.83 15.33 -28.93
C PRO A 25 -3.07 15.05 -27.44
N SER A 26 -3.84 14.00 -27.14
CA SER A 26 -4.02 13.56 -25.76
C SER A 26 -2.63 13.23 -25.19
N ILE A 27 -2.10 14.11 -24.35
CA ILE A 27 -0.86 13.84 -23.63
C ILE A 27 -1.15 12.61 -22.78
N ARG A 28 -0.56 11.47 -23.15
CA ARG A 28 -0.63 10.27 -22.31
C ARG A 28 -0.12 10.68 -20.93
N GLN A 29 -1.02 10.80 -19.97
CA GLN A 29 -0.61 10.91 -18.58
C GLN A 29 0.18 9.66 -18.25
N TRP A 30 1.47 9.83 -18.08
CA TRP A 30 2.36 8.74 -17.70
C TRP A 30 1.95 8.34 -16.29
N LYS A 31 1.17 7.28 -16.15
CA LYS A 31 0.74 6.73 -14.86
C LYS A 31 1.89 6.46 -13.90
N LEU A 32 3.12 6.47 -14.42
CA LEU A 32 4.38 6.26 -13.69
C LEU A 32 5.20 7.56 -13.53
N ALA A 33 4.65 8.75 -13.76
CA ALA A 33 5.42 10.00 -13.73
C ALA A 33 5.91 10.37 -12.32
N SER A 34 5.13 10.07 -11.28
CA SER A 34 5.49 10.35 -9.89
C SER A 34 6.34 9.25 -9.28
N LEU A 35 7.33 9.65 -8.48
CA LEU A 35 8.04 8.72 -7.60
C LEU A 35 7.07 8.15 -6.56
N PRO A 36 7.08 6.85 -6.30
CA PRO A 36 6.28 6.28 -5.23
C PRO A 36 6.73 6.88 -3.89
N THR A 37 5.78 7.43 -3.16
CA THR A 37 6.01 7.88 -1.78
C THR A 37 6.14 6.66 -0.87
N TYR A 38 7.16 6.65 -0.02
CA TYR A 38 7.45 5.56 0.91
C TYR A 38 7.84 6.10 2.28
N LEU A 39 7.71 5.28 3.31
CA LEU A 39 8.16 5.54 4.66
C LEU A 39 9.57 4.98 4.86
N SER A 40 10.41 5.67 5.60
CA SER A 40 11.66 5.07 6.09
C SER A 40 11.36 3.97 7.11
N ALA A 41 12.33 3.06 7.32
CA ALA A 41 12.21 2.01 8.33
C ALA A 41 11.90 2.58 9.73
N ALA A 42 12.53 3.71 10.09
CA ALA A 42 12.26 4.41 11.35
C ALA A 42 10.82 4.93 11.45
N GLN A 43 10.26 5.45 10.35
CA GLN A 43 8.87 5.89 10.33
C GLN A 43 7.89 4.72 10.42
N VAL A 44 8.16 3.61 9.73
CA VAL A 44 7.37 2.38 9.86
C VAL A 44 7.39 1.90 11.31
N GLN A 45 8.56 1.84 11.93
CA GLN A 45 8.69 1.44 13.32
C GLN A 45 7.93 2.38 14.26
N LYS A 46 8.03 3.69 14.07
CA LYS A 46 7.27 4.68 14.84
C LYS A 46 5.76 4.49 14.75
N VAL A 47 5.24 4.11 13.57
CA VAL A 47 3.81 3.80 13.38
C VAL A 47 3.42 2.55 14.16
N LEU A 48 4.25 1.52 14.13
CA LEU A 48 4.02 0.27 14.86
C LEU A 48 4.04 0.49 16.38
N ASP A 49 5.01 1.25 16.87
CA ASP A 49 5.16 1.58 18.30
C ASP A 49 4.03 2.46 18.84
N GLY A 50 3.40 3.24 17.97
CA GLY A 50 2.22 4.03 18.29
C GLY A 50 0.94 3.23 18.57
N CYS A 51 0.97 1.89 18.42
CA CYS A 51 -0.17 1.06 18.74
C CYS A 51 -0.22 0.75 20.24
N ASP A 52 -1.32 1.08 20.91
CA ASP A 52 -1.56 0.72 22.30
C ASP A 52 -1.88 -0.78 22.42
N ARG A 53 -0.84 -1.59 22.58
CA ARG A 53 -0.96 -3.06 22.69
C ARG A 53 -1.54 -3.54 24.02
N THR A 54 -1.88 -2.67 24.94
CA THR A 54 -2.59 -3.02 26.18
C THR A 54 -4.07 -3.29 25.91
N THR A 55 -4.62 -2.70 24.85
CA THR A 55 -6.02 -2.85 24.44
C THR A 55 -6.20 -3.93 23.37
N ALA A 56 -7.38 -4.58 23.34
CA ALA A 56 -7.72 -5.56 22.29
C ALA A 56 -7.73 -4.94 20.88
N ILE A 57 -8.19 -3.68 20.78
CA ILE A 57 -8.18 -2.93 19.51
C ILE A 57 -6.76 -2.66 19.07
N GLY A 58 -5.90 -2.19 19.95
CA GLY A 58 -4.53 -1.89 19.63
C GLY A 58 -3.72 -3.14 19.25
N ARG A 59 -3.95 -4.30 19.89
CA ARG A 59 -3.35 -5.58 19.48
C ARG A 59 -3.81 -6.01 18.10
N ARG A 60 -5.10 -5.84 17.78
CA ARG A 60 -5.64 -6.08 16.44
C ARG A 60 -4.97 -5.18 15.41
N ASP A 61 -4.96 -3.89 15.66
CA ASP A 61 -4.44 -2.90 14.73
C ASP A 61 -2.93 -3.07 14.52
N TYR A 62 -2.20 -3.40 15.57
CA TYR A 62 -0.78 -3.76 15.49
C TYR A 62 -0.55 -4.98 14.59
N ALA A 63 -1.32 -6.07 14.77
CA ALA A 63 -1.19 -7.25 13.91
C ALA A 63 -1.53 -6.94 12.44
N ILE A 64 -2.54 -6.11 12.19
CA ILE A 64 -2.88 -5.64 10.84
C ILE A 64 -1.71 -4.85 10.23
N LEU A 65 -1.15 -3.91 10.98
CA LEU A 65 -0.04 -3.08 10.51
C LEU A 65 1.23 -3.91 10.26
N MET A 66 1.48 -4.94 11.08
CA MET A 66 2.58 -5.89 10.84
C MET A 66 2.43 -6.63 9.51
N LEU A 67 1.22 -7.09 9.17
CA LEU A 67 0.96 -7.70 7.87
C LEU A 67 1.17 -6.74 6.70
N LEU A 68 0.75 -5.48 6.85
CA LEU A 68 0.96 -4.45 5.83
C LEU A 68 2.44 -4.09 5.67
N ALA A 69 3.17 -3.93 6.78
CA ALA A 69 4.54 -3.44 6.79
C ALA A 69 5.57 -4.53 6.45
N LYS A 70 5.40 -5.75 6.97
CA LYS A 70 6.38 -6.84 6.82
C LYS A 70 6.13 -7.72 5.61
N LEU A 71 4.87 -7.89 5.22
CA LEU A 71 4.49 -8.75 4.09
C LEU A 71 3.95 -7.95 2.90
N GLY A 72 3.74 -6.65 3.05
CA GLY A 72 3.24 -5.80 1.98
C GLY A 72 1.86 -6.20 1.46
N LEU A 73 1.02 -6.85 2.27
CA LEU A 73 -0.30 -7.30 1.85
C LEU A 73 -1.19 -6.13 1.44
N ARG A 74 -2.08 -6.39 0.49
CA ARG A 74 -3.11 -5.40 0.14
C ARG A 74 -4.18 -5.35 1.23
N ALA A 75 -4.78 -4.18 1.43
CA ALA A 75 -5.84 -3.99 2.43
C ALA A 75 -7.00 -5.00 2.28
N GLY A 76 -7.38 -5.32 1.05
CA GLY A 76 -8.40 -6.33 0.76
C GLY A 76 -7.98 -7.75 1.14
N GLU A 77 -6.71 -8.09 0.93
CA GLU A 77 -6.13 -9.39 1.31
C GLU A 77 -6.20 -9.55 2.83
N VAL A 78 -5.75 -8.54 3.59
CA VAL A 78 -5.81 -8.52 5.06
C VAL A 78 -7.26 -8.63 5.57
N ALA A 79 -8.20 -7.89 4.97
CA ALA A 79 -9.61 -7.93 5.36
C ALA A 79 -10.26 -9.28 5.14
N THR A 80 -9.79 -10.03 4.14
CA THR A 80 -10.37 -11.33 3.77
C THR A 80 -9.68 -12.53 4.39
N LEU A 81 -8.52 -12.37 5.04
CA LEU A 81 -7.83 -13.45 5.75
C LEU A 81 -8.76 -14.16 6.74
N THR A 82 -8.62 -15.47 6.79
CA THR A 82 -9.30 -16.33 7.76
C THR A 82 -8.27 -17.01 8.67
N ILE A 83 -8.73 -17.53 9.79
CA ILE A 83 -7.89 -18.30 10.71
C ILE A 83 -7.35 -19.56 10.00
N ASP A 84 -8.13 -20.14 9.08
CA ASP A 84 -7.78 -21.33 8.33
C ASP A 84 -6.71 -21.08 7.25
N ASP A 85 -6.43 -19.83 6.92
CA ASP A 85 -5.39 -19.46 5.97
C ASP A 85 -3.98 -19.50 6.59
N ILE A 86 -3.85 -19.72 7.91
CA ILE A 86 -2.58 -19.76 8.61
C ILE A 86 -2.18 -21.19 8.94
N ASP A 87 -1.09 -21.63 8.36
CA ASP A 87 -0.42 -22.87 8.74
C ASP A 87 0.65 -22.58 9.82
N TRP A 88 0.26 -22.76 11.07
CA TRP A 88 1.14 -22.52 12.22
C TRP A 88 2.31 -23.50 12.31
N ARG A 89 2.17 -24.70 11.72
CA ARG A 89 3.22 -25.72 11.76
C ARG A 89 4.34 -25.41 10.78
N CYS A 90 3.97 -24.94 9.59
CA CYS A 90 4.90 -24.58 8.54
C CYS A 90 5.35 -23.11 8.67
N GLY A 91 4.69 -22.29 9.48
CA GLY A 91 4.95 -20.84 9.53
C GLY A 91 4.59 -20.13 8.24
N GLU A 92 3.51 -20.55 7.59
CA GLU A 92 3.08 -20.00 6.31
C GLU A 92 1.64 -19.48 6.38
N MET A 93 1.30 -18.57 5.48
CA MET A 93 -0.07 -18.14 5.28
C MET A 93 -0.48 -18.19 3.81
N LEU A 94 -1.75 -18.53 3.58
CA LEU A 94 -2.36 -18.58 2.26
C LEU A 94 -3.01 -17.23 1.95
N ILE A 95 -2.43 -16.50 1.00
CA ILE A 95 -2.97 -15.22 0.54
C ILE A 95 -3.83 -15.45 -0.69
N ARG A 96 -5.05 -14.91 -0.65
CA ARG A 96 -5.99 -14.95 -1.78
C ARG A 96 -5.89 -13.63 -2.54
N ALA A 97 -5.16 -13.65 -3.65
CA ALA A 97 -5.00 -12.50 -4.54
C ALA A 97 -6.23 -12.32 -5.46
N LYS A 98 -6.26 -11.22 -6.19
CA LYS A 98 -7.29 -10.94 -7.21
C LYS A 98 -7.28 -12.06 -8.26
N GLY A 99 -8.44 -12.42 -8.85
CA GLY A 99 -8.51 -13.42 -9.91
C GLY A 99 -8.43 -14.89 -9.44
N ARG A 100 -8.79 -15.21 -8.19
CA ARG A 100 -8.75 -16.57 -7.61
C ARG A 100 -7.34 -17.17 -7.44
N GLN A 101 -6.28 -16.39 -7.68
CA GLN A 101 -4.93 -16.85 -7.42
C GLN A 101 -4.69 -17.00 -5.91
N ARG A 102 -3.99 -18.06 -5.55
CA ARG A 102 -3.59 -18.34 -4.16
C ARG A 102 -2.08 -18.45 -4.11
N ALA A 103 -1.47 -17.75 -3.19
CA ALA A 103 -0.03 -17.82 -2.97
C ALA A 103 0.25 -18.18 -1.52
N ARG A 104 1.15 -19.12 -1.28
CA ARG A 104 1.71 -19.36 0.05
C ARG A 104 2.82 -18.35 0.28
N MET A 105 2.81 -17.75 1.45
CA MET A 105 3.79 -16.75 1.86
C MET A 105 4.34 -17.12 3.23
N PRO A 106 5.67 -17.14 3.42
CA PRO A 106 6.25 -17.36 4.73
C PRO A 106 5.82 -16.25 5.68
N MET A 107 5.49 -16.64 6.91
CA MET A 107 5.08 -15.73 7.96
C MET A 107 6.24 -15.50 8.93
N PRO A 108 6.83 -14.29 8.98
CA PRO A 108 7.87 -13.97 9.93
C PRO A 108 7.41 -14.21 11.37
N PRO A 109 8.31 -14.64 12.28
CA PRO A 109 7.95 -14.96 13.66
C PRO A 109 7.31 -13.80 14.42
N ASP A 110 7.75 -12.57 14.17
CA ASP A 110 7.20 -11.33 14.77
C ASP A 110 5.76 -11.06 14.34
N VAL A 111 5.44 -11.32 13.06
CA VAL A 111 4.07 -11.25 12.52
C VAL A 111 3.20 -12.32 13.17
N GLY A 112 3.71 -13.56 13.26
CA GLY A 112 3.01 -14.65 13.92
C GLY A 112 2.71 -14.34 15.39
N ALA A 113 3.69 -13.82 16.12
CA ALA A 113 3.54 -13.42 17.52
C ALA A 113 2.48 -12.32 17.70
N ALA A 114 2.45 -11.34 16.81
CA ALA A 114 1.44 -10.28 16.82
C ALA A 114 0.02 -10.83 16.63
N ILE A 115 -0.14 -11.75 15.66
CA ILE A 115 -1.43 -12.40 15.39
C ILE A 115 -1.87 -13.24 16.60
N VAL A 116 -0.98 -14.06 17.18
CA VAL A 116 -1.28 -14.87 18.37
C VAL A 116 -1.72 -14.00 19.53
N THR A 117 -1.01 -12.88 19.77
CA THR A 117 -1.35 -11.94 20.84
C THR A 117 -2.75 -11.36 20.65
N TYR A 118 -3.12 -11.01 19.42
CA TYR A 118 -4.49 -10.57 19.12
C TYR A 118 -5.51 -11.70 19.29
N LEU A 119 -5.22 -12.93 18.84
CA LEU A 119 -6.15 -14.06 18.89
C LEU A 119 -6.51 -14.49 20.33
N ARG A 120 -5.62 -14.26 21.31
CA ARG A 120 -5.88 -14.54 22.74
C ARG A 120 -7.08 -13.74 23.27
N ASP A 121 -7.26 -12.53 22.78
CA ASP A 121 -8.32 -11.60 23.21
C ASP A 121 -9.44 -11.45 22.18
N ARG A 122 -9.34 -12.18 21.06
CA ARG A 122 -10.38 -12.16 20.04
C ARG A 122 -11.67 -12.72 20.64
N HIS A 123 -12.82 -12.09 20.35
CA HIS A 123 -14.13 -12.56 20.80
C HIS A 123 -14.35 -14.05 20.51
N ARG A 124 -14.27 -14.86 21.55
CA ARG A 124 -14.38 -16.32 21.48
C ARG A 124 -15.76 -16.79 21.06
N THR A 125 -16.80 -15.99 21.31
CA THR A 125 -18.19 -16.27 20.96
C THR A 125 -18.53 -16.05 19.50
N SER A 126 -17.62 -15.43 18.72
CA SER A 126 -17.87 -15.20 17.29
C SER A 126 -17.63 -16.49 16.49
N SER A 127 -18.63 -16.94 15.76
CA SER A 127 -18.52 -18.03 14.77
C SER A 127 -17.82 -17.59 13.48
N CYS A 128 -17.50 -16.31 13.33
CA CYS A 128 -16.88 -15.76 12.15
C CYS A 128 -15.43 -16.28 11.99
N ARG A 129 -15.13 -16.93 10.87
CA ARG A 129 -13.80 -17.48 10.58
C ARG A 129 -12.78 -16.42 10.09
N ARG A 130 -13.20 -15.16 9.88
CA ARG A 130 -12.27 -14.06 9.52
C ARG A 130 -11.22 -13.86 10.61
N LEU A 131 -9.97 -13.67 10.22
CA LEU A 131 -8.88 -13.45 11.17
C LEU A 131 -9.14 -12.21 12.03
N PHE A 132 -9.43 -11.07 11.39
CA PHE A 132 -9.69 -9.80 12.06
C PHE A 132 -11.17 -9.47 12.10
N LEU A 133 -11.64 -9.09 13.28
CA LEU A 133 -13.03 -8.71 13.51
C LEU A 133 -13.15 -7.21 13.77
N ARG A 134 -14.29 -6.64 13.35
CA ARG A 134 -14.66 -5.29 13.76
C ARG A 134 -14.99 -5.25 15.26
N THR A 135 -14.74 -4.12 15.88
CA THR A 135 -15.01 -3.95 17.31
C THR A 135 -16.51 -3.78 17.63
N PRO A 136 -17.28 -2.99 16.84
CA PRO A 136 -18.72 -2.88 17.08
C PRO A 136 -19.44 -4.21 16.79
N ALA A 137 -20.45 -4.52 17.56
CA ALA A 137 -21.32 -5.66 17.31
C ALA A 137 -22.10 -5.48 15.97
N PRO A 138 -22.43 -6.59 15.29
CA PRO A 138 -21.98 -7.94 15.54
C PRO A 138 -20.47 -8.09 15.21
N HIS A 139 -19.75 -8.88 16.04
CA HIS A 139 -18.31 -9.12 15.88
C HIS A 139 -18.03 -10.03 14.68
N VAL A 140 -18.10 -9.44 13.50
CA VAL A 140 -17.84 -10.10 12.20
C VAL A 140 -16.60 -9.49 11.56
N GLY A 141 -16.11 -10.14 10.50
CA GLY A 141 -14.98 -9.63 9.73
C GLY A 141 -15.25 -8.26 9.10
N PHE A 142 -14.19 -7.61 8.67
CA PHE A 142 -14.32 -6.37 7.90
C PHE A 142 -14.99 -6.65 6.54
N ALA A 143 -15.91 -5.78 6.14
CA ALA A 143 -16.63 -5.91 4.88
C ALA A 143 -15.72 -5.68 3.66
N SER A 144 -14.71 -4.83 3.80
CA SER A 144 -13.79 -4.47 2.70
C SER A 144 -12.43 -4.01 3.23
N GLY A 145 -11.47 -3.84 2.33
CA GLY A 145 -10.16 -3.28 2.61
C GLY A 145 -10.19 -1.81 3.05
N CYS A 146 -11.32 -1.09 2.86
CA CYS A 146 -11.44 0.31 3.30
C CYS A 146 -11.20 0.46 4.80
N ALA A 147 -11.73 -0.45 5.62
CA ALA A 147 -11.52 -0.43 7.06
C ALA A 147 -10.04 -0.61 7.44
N ILE A 148 -9.33 -1.50 6.76
CA ILE A 148 -7.89 -1.71 6.93
C ILE A 148 -7.12 -0.45 6.53
N THR A 149 -7.51 0.20 5.43
CA THR A 149 -6.92 1.46 4.98
C THR A 149 -7.14 2.57 6.00
N MET A 150 -8.32 2.64 6.63
CA MET A 150 -8.59 3.61 7.70
C MET A 150 -7.76 3.35 8.95
N ILE A 151 -7.59 2.09 9.36
CA ILE A 151 -6.71 1.72 10.48
C ILE A 151 -5.29 2.19 10.20
N ALA A 152 -4.77 1.91 9.00
CA ALA A 152 -3.44 2.34 8.58
C ALA A 152 -3.31 3.88 8.58
N LYS A 153 -4.31 4.59 8.06
CA LYS A 153 -4.34 6.07 8.05
C LYS A 153 -4.32 6.64 9.46
N THR A 154 -5.18 6.16 10.34
CA THR A 154 -5.22 6.61 11.73
C THR A 154 -3.90 6.34 12.47
N ALA A 155 -3.25 5.21 12.20
CA ALA A 155 -1.95 4.89 12.79
C ALA A 155 -0.85 5.85 12.29
N LEU A 156 -0.83 6.20 11.00
CA LEU A 156 0.08 7.19 10.43
C LEU A 156 -0.13 8.58 11.05
N GLU A 157 -1.38 9.01 11.18
CA GLU A 157 -1.74 10.29 11.80
C GLU A 157 -1.29 10.35 13.28
N ARG A 158 -1.53 9.28 14.04
CA ARG A 158 -1.10 9.14 15.43
C ARG A 158 0.41 9.23 15.58
N ALA A 159 1.16 8.62 14.66
CA ALA A 159 2.61 8.70 14.64
C ALA A 159 3.15 10.06 14.15
N GLY A 160 2.28 11.00 13.77
CA GLY A 160 2.68 12.29 13.23
C GLY A 160 3.31 12.21 11.84
N VAL A 161 3.07 11.13 11.12
CA VAL A 161 3.59 10.92 9.75
C VAL A 161 2.64 11.60 8.77
N ARG A 162 3.04 12.75 8.23
CA ARG A 162 2.24 13.61 7.35
C ARG A 162 2.99 13.90 6.03
N GLY A 163 2.28 14.49 5.07
CA GLY A 163 2.91 14.99 3.83
C GLY A 163 3.01 13.96 2.69
N TYR A 164 2.33 12.82 2.80
CA TYR A 164 2.31 11.80 1.75
C TYR A 164 1.02 11.90 0.92
N ALA A 165 1.16 11.85 -0.41
CA ALA A 165 0.01 11.92 -1.33
C ALA A 165 -0.96 10.75 -1.17
N HIS A 166 -0.43 9.58 -0.77
CA HIS A 166 -1.21 8.37 -0.50
C HIS A 166 -1.13 7.99 0.98
N HIS A 167 -2.18 8.31 1.73
CA HIS A 167 -2.32 7.92 3.13
C HIS A 167 -3.12 6.62 3.23
N GLY A 168 -2.52 5.57 3.83
CA GLY A 168 -3.22 4.32 4.07
C GLY A 168 -2.36 3.08 3.82
N ALA A 169 -3.01 1.94 3.60
CA ALA A 169 -2.33 0.64 3.52
C ALA A 169 -1.27 0.55 2.40
N HIS A 170 -1.48 1.22 1.26
CA HIS A 170 -0.55 1.16 0.12
C HIS A 170 0.84 1.71 0.41
N ILE A 171 0.97 2.71 1.31
CA ILE A 171 2.27 3.30 1.61
C ILE A 171 3.21 2.28 2.25
N PHE A 172 2.70 1.37 3.10
CA PHE A 172 3.50 0.30 3.71
C PHE A 172 4.07 -0.66 2.66
N ARG A 173 3.26 -1.00 1.67
CA ARG A 173 3.66 -1.86 0.56
C ARG A 173 4.75 -1.19 -0.30
N HIS A 174 4.61 0.11 -0.59
CA HIS A 174 5.64 0.88 -1.29
C HIS A 174 6.91 0.98 -0.47
N SER A 175 6.79 1.14 0.85
CA SER A 175 7.94 1.20 1.76
C SER A 175 8.70 -0.11 1.78
N LEU A 176 8.00 -1.25 1.90
CA LEU A 176 8.61 -2.58 1.86
C LEU A 176 9.32 -2.82 0.52
N ALA A 177 8.67 -2.50 -0.61
CA ALA A 177 9.28 -2.67 -1.93
C ALA A 177 10.55 -1.83 -2.10
N THR A 178 10.53 -0.58 -1.61
CA THR A 178 11.69 0.32 -1.65
C THR A 178 12.82 -0.18 -0.77
N GLU A 179 12.50 -0.70 0.41
CA GLU A 179 13.50 -1.26 1.33
C GLU A 179 14.16 -2.52 0.75
N LEU A 180 13.37 -3.43 0.18
CA LEU A 180 13.88 -4.61 -0.51
C LEU A 180 14.80 -4.23 -1.68
N LEU A 181 14.42 -3.24 -2.47
CA LEU A 181 15.26 -2.75 -3.55
C LEU A 181 16.60 -2.20 -3.05
N ARG A 182 16.58 -1.44 -1.96
CA ARG A 182 17.80 -0.94 -1.30
C ARG A 182 18.66 -2.05 -0.74
N SER A 183 18.04 -3.12 -0.27
CA SER A 183 18.73 -4.34 0.19
C SER A 183 19.16 -5.25 -0.96
N SER A 184 19.19 -4.73 -2.18
CA SER A 184 19.67 -5.41 -3.38
C SER A 184 18.77 -6.52 -3.94
N ALA A 185 17.51 -6.61 -3.50
CA ALA A 185 16.55 -7.49 -4.14
C ALA A 185 16.26 -7.04 -5.59
N THR A 186 16.10 -8.00 -6.46
CA THR A 186 15.73 -7.74 -7.87
C THR A 186 14.26 -7.33 -7.99
N LEU A 187 13.93 -6.60 -9.05
CA LEU A 187 12.52 -6.26 -9.33
C LEU A 187 11.65 -7.50 -9.52
N SER A 188 12.22 -8.60 -10.03
CA SER A 188 11.51 -9.86 -10.18
C SER A 188 11.14 -10.47 -8.82
N GLU A 189 12.07 -10.53 -7.88
CA GLU A 189 11.84 -11.03 -6.50
C GLU A 189 10.82 -10.16 -5.77
N ILE A 190 10.92 -8.82 -5.89
CA ILE A 190 9.94 -7.89 -5.32
C ILE A 190 8.56 -8.14 -5.94
N GLY A 191 8.48 -8.32 -7.26
CA GLY A 191 7.25 -8.63 -7.97
C GLY A 191 6.60 -9.93 -7.50
N GLN A 192 7.39 -10.98 -7.31
CA GLN A 192 6.95 -12.27 -6.79
C GLN A 192 6.44 -12.16 -5.36
N LEU A 193 7.21 -11.53 -4.46
CA LEU A 193 6.84 -11.35 -3.05
C LEU A 193 5.52 -10.57 -2.93
N LEU A 194 5.40 -9.50 -3.70
CA LEU A 194 4.21 -8.65 -3.64
C LEU A 194 3.03 -9.20 -4.45
N GLY A 195 3.19 -10.29 -5.22
CA GLY A 195 2.15 -10.83 -6.07
C GLY A 195 1.66 -9.82 -7.10
N HIS A 196 2.60 -9.21 -7.86
CA HIS A 196 2.26 -8.34 -8.96
C HIS A 196 1.94 -9.18 -10.21
N GLU A 197 0.75 -9.00 -10.77
CA GLU A 197 0.33 -9.68 -12.01
C GLU A 197 1.10 -9.18 -13.23
N SER A 198 1.61 -7.95 -13.18
CA SER A 198 2.35 -7.31 -14.26
C SER A 198 3.69 -6.78 -13.75
N HIS A 199 4.74 -7.05 -14.51
CA HIS A 199 6.07 -6.47 -14.31
C HIS A 199 6.05 -4.94 -14.31
N ASP A 200 5.12 -4.32 -15.06
CA ASP A 200 4.98 -2.86 -15.09
C ASP A 200 4.64 -2.26 -13.73
N THR A 201 3.87 -2.99 -12.91
CA THR A 201 3.56 -2.54 -11.55
C THR A 201 4.81 -2.48 -10.66
N THR A 202 5.79 -3.35 -10.89
CA THR A 202 7.05 -3.36 -10.13
C THR A 202 8.05 -2.34 -10.68
N ARG A 203 7.96 -1.98 -11.96
CA ARG A 203 8.86 -0.99 -12.61
C ARG A 203 8.79 0.41 -11.98
N ILE A 204 7.70 0.74 -11.28
CA ILE A 204 7.63 2.02 -10.57
C ILE A 204 8.75 2.18 -9.52
N TYR A 205 9.22 1.08 -8.95
CA TYR A 205 10.28 1.09 -7.94
C TYR A 205 11.68 1.25 -8.54
N ALA A 206 11.89 0.92 -9.82
CA ALA A 206 13.17 1.16 -10.48
C ALA A 206 13.59 2.63 -10.45
N LYS A 207 12.63 3.55 -10.42
CA LYS A 207 12.89 4.99 -10.32
C LYS A 207 13.38 5.47 -8.95
N VAL A 208 13.23 4.64 -7.92
CA VAL A 208 13.64 5.00 -6.55
C VAL A 208 15.13 4.75 -6.33
N ASP A 209 15.71 3.84 -7.11
CA ASP A 209 17.14 3.51 -7.02
C ASP A 209 17.99 4.41 -7.92
N VAL A 210 18.06 5.69 -7.56
CA VAL A 210 18.79 6.71 -8.32
C VAL A 210 20.30 6.39 -8.37
N GLU A 211 20.87 5.79 -7.32
CA GLU A 211 22.29 5.43 -7.30
C GLU A 211 22.62 4.35 -8.32
N ARG A 212 21.79 3.30 -8.43
CA ARG A 212 21.95 2.28 -9.48
C ARG A 212 21.69 2.85 -10.89
N LEU A 213 20.74 3.78 -11.03
CA LEU A 213 20.50 4.43 -12.31
C LEU A 213 21.69 5.30 -12.73
N ARG A 214 22.38 5.95 -11.78
CA ARG A 214 23.58 6.73 -12.05
C ARG A 214 24.73 5.88 -12.60
N THR A 215 24.91 4.66 -12.10
CA THR A 215 25.97 3.76 -12.60
C THR A 215 25.70 3.28 -14.03
N LEU A 216 24.44 3.31 -14.46
CA LEU A 216 24.03 2.94 -15.82
C LEU A 216 23.97 4.14 -16.77
N SER A 217 24.05 5.38 -16.24
CA SER A 217 24.02 6.57 -17.07
C SER A 217 25.33 6.72 -17.82
N LEU A 218 25.25 6.91 -19.14
CA LEU A 218 26.39 7.35 -19.92
C LEU A 218 26.84 8.75 -19.46
N PRO A 219 28.16 9.06 -19.49
CA PRO A 219 28.62 10.40 -19.19
C PRO A 219 27.95 11.40 -20.13
N TRP A 220 27.53 12.55 -19.57
CA TRP A 220 26.87 13.59 -20.34
C TRP A 220 27.79 14.08 -21.46
N PRO A 221 27.34 14.10 -22.74
CA PRO A 221 28.14 14.65 -23.83
C PRO A 221 28.36 16.14 -23.56
N GLY A 222 29.57 16.56 -23.20
CA GLY A 222 29.92 17.94 -22.90
C GLY A 222 30.26 18.24 -21.44
N GLY A 223 30.32 17.26 -20.58
CA GLY A 223 30.93 17.40 -19.25
C GLY A 223 32.44 17.65 -19.41
N ALA A 224 32.93 18.82 -19.00
CA ALA A 224 34.32 19.17 -19.06
C ALA A 224 35.21 18.12 -18.40
N GLN A 225 36.32 17.82 -19.08
CA GLN A 225 37.46 17.09 -18.54
C GLN A 225 38.14 17.87 -17.42
#